data_0385c675c0e81713c49f5dd7c373f055
#
_entry.id   0385c675c0e81713c49f5dd7c373f055
#
_cell.length_a   1.000
_cell.length_b   1.000
_cell.length_c   1.000
_cell.angle_alpha   90.00
_cell.angle_beta   90.00
_cell.angle_gamma   90.00
#
_symmetry.space_group_name_H-M   'P 1'
#
loop_
_entity.id
_entity.type
_entity.pdbx_description
1 polymer ?
#
loop_
_entity_poly.entity_id
_entity_poly.type
_entity_poly.pdbx_seq_one_letter_code
_entity_poly.pdbx_strand_id
1 'polypeptide(L)'
;MEALVEKLKTQLIDALNLEEISPEDIDTEAPLFGDEGLGLDSIDALEIILLLDKEYGIKLKNPAEGKSVFYSVRTMADYITEHRKNQA
;
A
#
# COMPACT_ATOMS: atom_id res chain seq x y z
N MET A 1 -14.54 1.56 3.09
CA MET A 1 -13.16 1.57 3.59
C MET A 1 -12.63 0.16 3.89
N GLU A 2 -13.38 -0.67 4.59
CA GLU A 2 -12.94 -2.04 4.88
C GLU A 2 -12.72 -2.90 3.63
N ALA A 3 -13.58 -2.78 2.65
CA ALA A 3 -13.42 -3.53 1.40
C ALA A 3 -12.15 -3.10 0.66
N LEU A 4 -11.84 -1.81 0.70
CA LEU A 4 -10.63 -1.30 0.08
C LEU A 4 -9.38 -1.79 0.84
N VAL A 5 -9.44 -1.78 2.16
CA VAL A 5 -8.34 -2.27 3.01
C VAL A 5 -8.03 -3.73 2.69
N GLU A 6 -9.06 -4.57 2.64
CA GLU A 6 -8.87 -5.99 2.34
C GLU A 6 -8.32 -6.19 0.93
N LYS A 7 -8.81 -5.42 -0.01
CA LYS A 7 -8.32 -5.48 -1.39
C LYS A 7 -6.86 -5.08 -1.48
N LEU A 8 -6.47 -4.02 -0.76
CA LEU A 8 -5.08 -3.56 -0.73
C LEU A 8 -4.16 -4.63 -0.16
N LYS A 9 -4.57 -5.27 0.93
CA LYS A 9 -3.77 -6.33 1.54
C LYS A 9 -3.52 -7.46 0.55
N THR A 10 -4.55 -7.88 -0.15
CA THR A 10 -4.43 -8.94 -1.16
C THR A 10 -3.53 -8.49 -2.32
N GLN A 11 -3.71 -7.26 -2.78
CA GLN A 11 -2.91 -6.74 -3.87
C GLN A 11 -1.43 -6.60 -3.49
N LEU A 12 -1.14 -6.19 -2.25
CA LEU A 12 0.23 -6.10 -1.77
C LEU A 12 0.90 -7.47 -1.72
N ILE A 13 0.19 -8.46 -1.22
CA ILE A 13 0.71 -9.83 -1.15
C ILE A 13 1.05 -10.33 -2.56
N ASP A 14 0.16 -10.10 -3.50
CA ASP A 14 0.36 -10.52 -4.87
C ASP A 14 1.52 -9.77 -5.54
N ALA A 15 1.53 -8.46 -5.41
CA ALA A 15 2.53 -7.61 -6.04
C ALA A 15 3.94 -7.84 -5.50
N LEU A 16 4.04 -8.10 -4.20
CA LEU A 16 5.33 -8.25 -3.52
C LEU A 16 5.72 -9.72 -3.32
N ASN A 17 4.92 -10.65 -3.83
CA ASN A 17 5.17 -12.09 -3.71
C ASN A 17 5.31 -12.55 -2.25
N LEU A 18 4.43 -12.07 -1.40
CA LEU A 18 4.46 -12.42 0.02
C LEU A 18 3.72 -13.74 0.25
N GLU A 19 4.27 -14.83 -0.27
CA GLU A 19 3.61 -16.12 -0.29
C GLU A 19 3.29 -16.70 1.09
N GLU A 20 4.09 -16.36 2.09
CA GLU A 20 3.92 -16.89 3.43
C GLU A 20 2.99 -16.04 4.29
N ILE A 21 2.49 -14.94 3.73
CA ILE A 21 1.66 -14.00 4.46
C ILE A 21 0.26 -13.99 3.85
N SER A 22 -0.76 -14.09 4.69
CA SER A 22 -2.14 -13.93 4.24
C SER A 22 -2.61 -12.51 4.61
N PRO A 23 -3.73 -12.04 4.00
CA PRO A 23 -4.24 -10.70 4.36
C PRO A 23 -4.50 -10.53 5.85
N GLU A 24 -4.85 -11.60 6.53
CA GLU A 24 -5.12 -11.58 7.95
C GLU A 24 -3.87 -11.30 8.79
N ASP A 25 -2.71 -11.59 8.23
CA ASP A 25 -1.43 -11.38 8.91
C ASP A 25 -0.96 -9.92 8.82
N ILE A 26 -1.57 -9.14 7.94
CA ILE A 26 -1.21 -7.74 7.77
C ILE A 26 -2.11 -6.88 8.65
N ASP A 27 -1.50 -6.23 9.65
CA ASP A 27 -2.22 -5.29 10.51
C ASP A 27 -2.47 -4.01 9.72
N THR A 28 -3.72 -3.57 9.66
CA THR A 28 -4.11 -2.40 8.88
C THR A 28 -3.37 -1.14 9.30
N GLU A 29 -3.09 -0.98 10.57
CA GLU A 29 -2.48 0.23 11.09
C GLU A 29 -1.00 0.09 11.45
N ALA A 30 -0.44 -1.09 11.32
CA ALA A 30 0.97 -1.31 11.58
C ALA A 30 1.84 -0.80 10.43
N PRO A 31 3.07 -0.37 10.73
CA PRO A 31 4.00 0.05 9.66
C PRO A 31 4.27 -1.09 8.69
N LEU A 32 4.42 -0.76 7.42
CA LEU A 32 4.77 -1.76 6.41
C LEU A 32 6.29 -1.89 6.24
N PHE A 33 7.01 -0.83 6.49
CA PHE A 33 8.46 -0.80 6.30
C PHE A 33 9.20 -0.86 7.63
N GLY A 34 10.43 -1.36 7.56
CA GLY A 34 11.28 -1.43 8.75
C GLY A 34 11.05 -2.69 9.56
N ASP A 35 11.79 -2.79 10.66
CA ASP A 35 11.78 -3.99 11.50
C ASP A 35 10.47 -4.23 12.22
N GLU A 36 9.70 -3.19 12.45
CA GLU A 36 8.42 -3.32 13.15
C GLU A 36 7.26 -3.70 12.25
N GLY A 37 7.47 -3.67 10.93
CA GLY A 37 6.44 -4.02 9.96
C GLY A 37 6.75 -5.30 9.23
N LEU A 38 6.44 -5.33 7.94
CA LEU A 38 6.69 -6.49 7.09
C LEU A 38 8.14 -6.57 6.61
N GLY A 39 8.97 -5.63 7.00
CA GLY A 39 10.37 -5.61 6.57
C GLY A 39 10.56 -5.21 5.12
N LEU A 40 9.63 -4.44 4.58
CA LEU A 40 9.72 -3.97 3.20
C LEU A 40 10.81 -2.92 3.05
N ASP A 41 11.39 -2.82 1.88
CA ASP A 41 12.44 -1.84 1.60
C ASP A 41 12.06 -0.93 0.43
N SER A 42 13.02 -0.11 -0.04
CA SER A 42 12.73 0.85 -1.10
C SER A 42 12.38 0.19 -2.44
N ILE A 43 12.84 -1.03 -2.67
CA ILE A 43 12.46 -1.77 -3.88
C ILE A 43 10.98 -2.12 -3.81
N ASP A 44 10.52 -2.54 -2.64
CA ASP A 44 9.11 -2.84 -2.43
C ASP A 44 8.26 -1.58 -2.58
N ALA A 45 8.78 -0.43 -2.17
CA ALA A 45 8.07 0.84 -2.35
C ALA A 45 7.84 1.13 -3.84
N LEU A 46 8.81 0.82 -4.69
CA LEU A 46 8.64 1.00 -6.13
C LEU A 46 7.53 0.10 -6.67
N GLU A 47 7.45 -1.13 -6.19
CA GLU A 47 6.37 -2.03 -6.60
C GLU A 47 5.02 -1.49 -6.18
N ILE A 48 4.93 -0.92 -4.98
CA ILE A 48 3.69 -0.32 -4.50
C ILE A 48 3.30 0.89 -5.36
N ILE A 49 4.27 1.70 -5.75
CA ILE A 49 4.01 2.84 -6.64
C ILE A 49 3.42 2.36 -7.96
N LEU A 50 3.98 1.30 -8.54
CA LEU A 50 3.47 0.73 -9.77
C LEU A 50 2.07 0.15 -9.58
N LEU A 51 1.84 -0.48 -8.44
CA LEU A 51 0.51 -1.00 -8.10
C LEU A 51 -0.53 0.10 -8.05
N LEU A 52 -0.23 1.20 -7.38
CA LEU A 52 -1.16 2.32 -7.27
C LEU A 52 -1.46 2.94 -8.63
N ASP A 53 -0.45 3.06 -9.48
CA ASP A 53 -0.63 3.60 -10.83
C ASP A 53 -1.51 2.65 -11.66
N LYS A 54 -1.16 1.38 -11.66
CA LYS A 54 -1.86 0.39 -12.48
C LYS A 54 -3.31 0.15 -12.04
N GLU A 55 -3.52 0.02 -10.73
CA GLU A 55 -4.83 -0.37 -10.20
C GLU A 55 -5.73 0.81 -9.85
N TYR A 56 -5.15 1.94 -9.51
CA TYR A 56 -5.91 3.09 -9.01
C TYR A 56 -5.67 4.38 -9.78
N GLY A 57 -4.76 4.35 -10.75
CA GLY A 57 -4.46 5.54 -11.53
C GLY A 57 -3.77 6.64 -10.75
N ILE A 58 -3.14 6.30 -9.65
CA ILE A 58 -2.45 7.25 -8.79
C ILE A 58 -0.97 7.28 -9.15
N LYS A 59 -0.47 8.45 -9.53
CA LYS A 59 0.92 8.60 -9.95
C LYS A 59 1.72 9.36 -8.90
N LEU A 60 2.65 8.68 -8.28
CA LEU A 60 3.58 9.29 -7.33
C LEU A 60 4.90 9.54 -8.04
N LYS A 61 5.49 10.70 -7.81
CA LYS A 61 6.69 11.11 -8.52
C LYS A 61 7.95 10.40 -8.05
N ASN A 62 8.01 10.07 -6.77
CA ASN A 62 9.18 9.40 -6.23
C ASN A 62 8.84 8.71 -4.90
N PRO A 63 9.68 7.75 -4.44
CA PRO A 63 9.42 7.02 -3.20
C PRO A 63 9.37 7.91 -1.96
N ALA A 64 10.14 8.98 -1.93
CA ALA A 64 10.14 9.88 -0.77
C ALA A 64 8.77 10.54 -0.60
N GLU A 65 8.14 10.91 -1.70
CA GLU A 65 6.80 11.48 -1.68
C GLU A 65 5.78 10.48 -1.14
N GLY A 66 5.99 9.20 -1.41
CA GLY A 66 5.08 8.16 -0.98
C GLY A 66 5.31 7.62 0.42
N LYS A 67 6.36 8.04 1.12
CA LYS A 67 6.68 7.48 2.44
C LYS A 67 5.53 7.55 3.42
N SER A 68 4.86 8.69 3.53
CA SER A 68 3.74 8.82 4.44
C SER A 68 2.52 8.03 3.96
N VAL A 69 2.34 7.94 2.64
CA VAL A 69 1.26 7.17 2.04
C VAL A 69 1.44 5.68 2.34
N PHE A 70 2.67 5.19 2.23
CA PHE A 70 2.97 3.77 2.37
C PHE A 70 3.26 3.35 3.81
N TYR A 71 3.08 4.23 4.77
CA TYR A 71 3.35 3.89 6.17
C TYR A 71 2.59 2.64 6.60
N SER A 72 1.31 2.56 6.28
CA SER A 72 0.47 1.41 6.61
C SER A 72 -0.60 1.23 5.55
N VAL A 73 -1.31 0.09 5.62
CA VAL A 73 -2.45 -0.15 4.73
C VAL A 73 -3.50 0.93 4.93
N ARG A 74 -3.70 1.36 6.19
CA ARG A 74 -4.68 2.39 6.50
C ARG A 74 -4.36 3.71 5.82
N THR A 75 -3.09 4.14 5.87
CA THR A 75 -2.70 5.39 5.22
C THR A 75 -2.85 5.32 3.71
N MET A 76 -2.58 4.15 3.12
CA MET A 76 -2.80 3.97 1.69
C MET A 76 -4.27 4.04 1.34
N ALA A 77 -5.13 3.40 2.14
CA ALA A 77 -6.56 3.43 1.89
C ALA A 77 -7.10 4.85 2.00
N ASP A 78 -6.64 5.62 2.98
CA ASP A 78 -7.04 7.01 3.15
C ASP A 78 -6.62 7.84 1.94
N TYR A 79 -5.40 7.64 1.46
CA TYR A 79 -4.89 8.38 0.30
C TYR A 79 -5.70 8.06 -0.96
N ILE A 80 -5.99 6.80 -1.18
CA ILE A 80 -6.78 6.38 -2.34
C ILE A 80 -8.19 6.97 -2.27
N THR A 81 -8.79 6.94 -1.09
CA THR A 81 -10.13 7.50 -0.90
C THR A 81 -10.16 8.99 -1.22
N GLU A 82 -9.17 9.75 -0.73
CA GLU A 82 -9.08 11.17 -1.03
C GLU A 82 -8.85 11.43 -2.51
N HIS A 83 -8.01 10.63 -3.15
CA HIS A 83 -7.73 10.76 -4.57
C HIS A 83 -9.00 10.55 -5.40
N ARG A 84 -9.79 9.54 -5.03
CA ARG A 84 -11.05 9.26 -5.72
C ARG A 84 -12.06 10.40 -5.58
N LYS A 85 -12.14 11.00 -4.40
CA LYS A 85 -13.01 12.13 -4.16
C LYS A 85 -12.64 13.32 -5.06
N ASN A 86 -11.34 13.56 -5.20
CA ASN A 86 -10.85 14.67 -5.99
C ASN A 86 -11.06 14.48 -7.49
N GLN A 87 -11.27 13.25 -7.92
CA GLN A 87 -11.51 12.94 -9.32
C GLN A 87 -12.98 12.92 -9.70
N ALA A 88 -13.85 12.88 -8.74
CA ALA A 88 -15.28 12.90 -8.98
C ALA A 88 -15.76 14.31 -9.35
#